data_64b46d59775ab0760fc5ad56b7d0d627
#
_entry.id   64b46d59775ab0760fc5ad56b7d0d627
#
_cell.length_a   1.000
_cell.length_b   1.000
_cell.length_c   1.000
_cell.angle_alpha   90.00
_cell.angle_beta   90.00
_cell.angle_gamma   90.00
#
_symmetry.space_group_name_H-M   'P 1'
#
loop_
_entity.id
_entity.type
_entity.pdbx_description
1 polymer ?
#
loop_
_entity_poly.entity_id
_entity_poly.type
_entity_poly.pdbx_seq_one_letter_code
_entity_poly.pdbx_strand_id
1 'polypeptide(L)'
;PKSVLVEENGFKPALKLGEDFDLWLRISLHHPVVLLNKPLAYYNQDVEAANRAIGLKFYNPEEHMLFSDYGELMKNKDFKTLYDKLAIYSLLPYYLNNVNSAEVGRILNQIDWKSARSDYEKYYRLPKWMVIIYFKIMTLLSAVKKKIYLHRN
;
A
#
# COMPACT_ATOMS: atom_id res chain seq x y z
N PRO A 1 17.18 -6.50 -16.22
CA PRO A 1 17.43 -7.57 -17.18
C PRO A 1 16.55 -8.79 -16.90
N LYS A 2 16.20 -9.58 -17.92
CA LYS A 2 15.38 -10.78 -17.76
C LYS A 2 16.02 -11.81 -16.80
N SER A 3 17.34 -11.90 -16.78
CA SER A 3 18.08 -12.77 -15.86
C SER A 3 17.75 -12.49 -14.40
N VAL A 4 17.68 -11.22 -13.98
CA VAL A 4 17.33 -10.82 -12.62
C VAL A 4 15.90 -11.27 -12.25
N LEU A 5 14.95 -11.17 -13.19
CA LEU A 5 13.58 -11.64 -12.95
C LEU A 5 13.51 -13.16 -12.75
N VAL A 6 14.35 -13.91 -13.51
CA VAL A 6 14.44 -15.37 -13.37
C VAL A 6 15.10 -15.75 -12.05
N GLU A 7 16.19 -15.07 -11.67
CA GLU A 7 16.91 -15.27 -10.42
C GLU A 7 15.99 -15.05 -9.20
N GLU A 8 15.15 -14.02 -9.25
CA GLU A 8 14.19 -13.69 -8.20
C GLU A 8 12.85 -14.48 -8.31
N ASN A 9 12.77 -15.49 -9.16
CA ASN A 9 11.59 -16.31 -9.40
C ASN A 9 10.34 -15.53 -9.86
N GLY A 10 10.52 -14.34 -10.46
CA GLY A 10 9.43 -13.54 -11.00
C GLY A 10 8.36 -13.10 -9.99
N PHE A 11 7.15 -12.90 -10.47
CA PHE A 11 5.98 -12.58 -9.64
C PHE A 11 5.47 -13.81 -8.89
N LYS A 12 5.03 -13.62 -7.65
CA LYS A 12 4.35 -14.67 -6.87
C LYS A 12 2.90 -14.82 -7.37
N PRO A 13 2.50 -15.97 -7.95
CA PRO A 13 1.16 -16.12 -8.55
C PRO A 13 -0.01 -15.98 -7.55
N ALA A 14 0.23 -16.24 -6.27
CA ALA A 14 -0.78 -16.11 -5.22
C ALA A 14 -1.12 -14.64 -4.91
N LEU A 15 -0.19 -13.72 -5.11
CA LEU A 15 -0.40 -12.31 -4.81
C LEU A 15 -1.27 -11.66 -5.89
N LYS A 16 -2.30 -10.94 -5.45
CA LYS A 16 -3.19 -10.12 -6.30
C LYS A 16 -3.10 -8.62 -5.98
N LEU A 17 -2.40 -8.27 -4.90
CA LEU A 17 -2.13 -6.89 -4.51
C LEU A 17 -0.70 -6.76 -3.99
N GLY A 18 0.06 -5.85 -4.65
CA GLY A 18 1.44 -5.56 -4.32
C GLY A 18 2.44 -6.58 -4.86
N GLU A 19 2.07 -7.39 -5.85
CA GLU A 19 2.94 -8.36 -6.51
C GLU A 19 4.17 -7.72 -7.14
N ASP A 20 4.02 -6.52 -7.69
CA ASP A 20 5.09 -5.71 -8.26
C ASP A 20 6.01 -5.16 -7.16
N PHE A 21 5.45 -4.64 -6.07
CA PHE A 21 6.23 -4.20 -4.91
C PHE A 21 7.00 -5.36 -4.26
N ASP A 22 6.39 -6.54 -4.10
CA ASP A 22 7.07 -7.73 -3.58
C ASP A 22 8.29 -8.08 -4.45
N LEU A 23 8.12 -8.07 -5.77
CA LEU A 23 9.21 -8.38 -6.70
C LEU A 23 10.31 -7.29 -6.64
N TRP A 24 9.95 -6.01 -6.66
CA TRP A 24 10.91 -4.92 -6.59
C TRP A 24 11.69 -4.90 -5.28
N LEU A 25 11.05 -5.21 -4.16
CA LEU A 25 11.71 -5.34 -2.86
C LEU A 25 12.75 -6.47 -2.89
N ARG A 26 12.40 -7.65 -3.40
CA ARG A 26 13.35 -8.77 -3.52
C ARG A 26 14.54 -8.41 -4.42
N ILE A 27 14.28 -7.82 -5.58
CA ILE A 27 15.35 -7.35 -6.49
C ILE A 27 16.25 -6.35 -5.78
N SER A 28 15.70 -5.37 -5.08
CA SER A 28 16.48 -4.29 -4.45
C SER A 28 17.42 -4.74 -3.33
N LEU A 29 17.18 -5.92 -2.78
CA LEU A 29 18.05 -6.50 -1.75
C LEU A 29 19.34 -7.12 -2.32
N HIS A 30 19.28 -7.60 -3.56
CA HIS A 30 20.39 -8.33 -4.18
C HIS A 30 21.04 -7.57 -5.34
N HIS A 31 20.34 -6.59 -5.90
CA HIS A 31 20.78 -5.85 -7.08
C HIS A 31 20.73 -4.34 -6.87
N PRO A 32 21.66 -3.56 -7.43
CA PRO A 32 21.60 -2.12 -7.41
C PRO A 32 20.41 -1.59 -8.21
N VAL A 33 19.64 -0.67 -7.62
CA VAL A 33 18.50 -0.02 -8.25
C VAL A 33 18.84 1.42 -8.58
N VAL A 34 18.56 1.84 -9.81
CA VAL A 34 18.80 3.22 -10.29
C VAL A 34 17.47 3.93 -10.45
N LEU A 35 17.33 5.08 -9.76
CA LEU A 35 16.19 5.97 -9.96
C LEU A 35 16.46 6.89 -11.15
N LEU A 36 15.64 6.77 -12.20
CA LEU A 36 15.64 7.72 -13.30
C LEU A 36 14.62 8.84 -13.03
N ASN A 37 15.09 10.03 -12.69
CA ASN A 37 14.24 11.19 -12.40
C ASN A 37 13.72 11.84 -13.71
N LYS A 38 12.97 11.07 -14.49
CA LYS A 38 12.28 11.53 -15.72
C LYS A 38 10.89 10.88 -15.79
N PRO A 39 9.84 11.59 -16.19
CA PRO A 39 8.53 10.98 -16.44
C PRO A 39 8.65 10.11 -17.72
N LEU A 40 8.53 8.79 -17.55
CA LEU A 40 8.65 7.80 -18.64
C LEU A 40 7.31 7.15 -18.97
N ALA A 41 6.29 7.34 -18.15
CA ALA A 41 4.99 6.73 -18.33
C ALA A 41 3.88 7.67 -17.86
N TYR A 42 2.71 7.54 -18.47
CA TYR A 42 1.49 8.19 -18.04
C TYR A 42 0.58 7.17 -17.35
N TYR A 43 0.14 7.50 -16.14
CA TYR A 43 -0.84 6.71 -15.42
C TYR A 43 -2.23 7.28 -15.67
N ASN A 44 -3.04 6.59 -16.48
CA ASN A 44 -4.41 7.02 -16.74
C ASN A 44 -5.30 6.73 -15.53
N GLN A 45 -5.81 7.79 -14.89
CA GLN A 45 -6.73 7.69 -13.75
C GLN A 45 -8.19 7.87 -14.14
N ASP A 46 -8.50 8.21 -15.39
CA ASP A 46 -9.87 8.42 -15.91
C ASP A 46 -10.54 7.12 -16.34
N VAL A 47 -10.18 6.02 -15.68
CA VAL A 47 -10.79 4.70 -15.92
C VAL A 47 -12.01 4.57 -15.00
N GLU A 48 -13.13 4.11 -15.56
CA GLU A 48 -14.32 3.78 -14.78
C GLU A 48 -13.99 2.82 -13.64
N ALA A 49 -14.64 3.02 -12.49
CA ALA A 49 -14.34 2.26 -11.28
C ALA A 49 -14.45 0.73 -11.48
N ALA A 50 -15.37 0.28 -12.35
CA ALA A 50 -15.54 -1.13 -12.70
C ALA A 50 -14.34 -1.73 -13.46
N ASN A 51 -13.57 -0.89 -14.17
CA ASN A 51 -12.44 -1.30 -15.01
C ASN A 51 -11.08 -1.07 -14.36
N ARG A 52 -11.04 -0.61 -13.09
CA ARG A 52 -9.79 -0.42 -12.37
C ARG A 52 -9.25 -1.76 -11.89
N ALA A 53 -7.96 -1.99 -12.12
CA ALA A 53 -7.28 -3.18 -11.61
C ALA A 53 -7.33 -3.24 -10.07
N ILE A 54 -7.26 -2.08 -9.40
CA ILE A 54 -7.37 -1.94 -7.95
C ILE A 54 -8.71 -1.27 -7.64
N GLY A 55 -9.70 -2.06 -7.21
CA GLY A 55 -10.98 -1.58 -6.70
C GLY A 55 -10.97 -1.40 -5.18
N LEU A 56 -12.11 -1.00 -4.60
CA LEU A 56 -12.34 -0.99 -3.14
C LEU A 56 -12.58 -2.43 -2.63
N LYS A 57 -11.74 -3.37 -3.03
CA LYS A 57 -11.82 -4.78 -2.67
C LYS A 57 -10.83 -5.07 -1.56
N PHE A 58 -11.27 -5.76 -0.52
CA PHE A 58 -10.38 -6.36 0.45
C PHE A 58 -9.89 -7.71 -0.07
N TYR A 59 -8.60 -7.95 0.10
CA TYR A 59 -7.95 -9.19 -0.29
C TYR A 59 -7.74 -10.07 0.93
N ASN A 60 -7.74 -11.38 0.72
CA ASN A 60 -7.36 -12.31 1.77
C ASN A 60 -5.86 -12.18 2.09
N PRO A 61 -5.41 -12.61 3.27
CA PRO A 61 -3.99 -12.50 3.65
C PRO A 61 -3.03 -13.13 2.64
N GLU A 62 -3.38 -14.27 2.05
CA GLU A 62 -2.55 -14.97 1.04
C GLU A 62 -2.46 -14.23 -0.30
N GLU A 63 -3.38 -13.30 -0.57
CA GLU A 63 -3.46 -12.54 -1.82
C GLU A 63 -2.77 -11.17 -1.74
N HIS A 64 -2.35 -10.74 -0.55
CA HIS A 64 -1.81 -9.39 -0.33
C HIS A 64 -0.40 -9.44 0.28
N MET A 65 0.54 -8.78 -0.37
CA MET A 65 1.96 -8.81 0.00
C MET A 65 2.24 -8.48 1.47
N LEU A 66 1.49 -7.58 2.10
CA LEU A 66 1.73 -7.19 3.49
C LEU A 66 1.49 -8.30 4.51
N PHE A 67 0.77 -9.34 4.15
CA PHE A 67 0.57 -10.50 5.01
C PHE A 67 1.57 -11.63 4.74
N SER A 68 2.44 -11.48 3.71
CA SER A 68 3.51 -12.44 3.42
C SER A 68 4.53 -12.47 4.55
N ASP A 69 5.11 -13.65 4.77
CA ASP A 69 6.26 -13.79 5.67
C ASP A 69 7.55 -13.43 4.92
N TYR A 70 8.23 -12.42 5.41
CA TYR A 70 9.51 -11.95 4.88
C TYR A 70 10.72 -12.44 5.70
N GLY A 71 10.49 -13.20 6.78
CA GLY A 71 11.53 -13.90 7.54
C GLY A 71 12.74 -13.01 7.89
N GLU A 72 13.93 -13.43 7.42
CA GLU A 72 15.20 -12.73 7.68
C GLU A 72 15.24 -11.31 7.11
N LEU A 73 14.47 -11.01 6.04
CA LEU A 73 14.43 -9.68 5.45
C LEU A 73 13.96 -8.61 6.43
N MET A 74 13.06 -8.99 7.35
CA MET A 74 12.57 -8.09 8.40
C MET A 74 13.66 -7.65 9.40
N LYS A 75 14.82 -8.32 9.41
CA LYS A 75 15.99 -7.91 10.20
C LYS A 75 16.77 -6.78 9.54
N ASN A 76 16.62 -6.58 8.23
CA ASN A 76 17.20 -5.43 7.54
C ASN A 76 16.41 -4.17 7.92
N LYS A 77 17.08 -3.19 8.53
CA LYS A 77 16.47 -1.96 9.06
C LYS A 77 15.76 -1.14 7.99
N ASP A 78 16.35 -1.02 6.81
CA ASP A 78 15.78 -0.22 5.73
C ASP A 78 14.56 -0.89 5.14
N PHE A 79 14.63 -2.21 4.91
CA PHE A 79 13.49 -3.02 4.51
C PHE A 79 12.35 -2.91 5.53
N LYS A 80 12.64 -3.10 6.82
CA LYS A 80 11.64 -3.01 7.90
C LYS A 80 10.98 -1.64 7.94
N THR A 81 11.76 -0.55 7.81
CA THR A 81 11.24 0.82 7.80
C THR A 81 10.31 1.05 6.59
N LEU A 82 10.68 0.56 5.42
CA LEU A 82 9.85 0.66 4.21
C LEU A 82 8.57 -0.17 4.35
N TYR A 83 8.69 -1.41 4.81
CA TYR A 83 7.55 -2.29 5.08
C TYR A 83 6.57 -1.65 6.07
N ASP A 84 7.06 -1.08 7.17
CA ASP A 84 6.23 -0.42 8.18
C ASP A 84 5.46 0.77 7.59
N LYS A 85 6.10 1.60 6.77
CA LYS A 85 5.42 2.71 6.07
C LYS A 85 4.32 2.23 5.13
N LEU A 86 4.60 1.18 4.35
CA LEU A 86 3.61 0.58 3.46
C LEU A 86 2.44 -0.03 4.26
N ALA A 87 2.74 -0.74 5.34
CA ALA A 87 1.74 -1.36 6.20
C ALA A 87 0.83 -0.32 6.85
N ILE A 88 1.37 0.75 7.41
CA ILE A 88 0.60 1.84 8.02
C ILE A 88 -0.39 2.45 7.01
N TYR A 89 0.03 2.67 5.79
CA TYR A 89 -0.83 3.22 4.74
C TYR A 89 -1.89 2.22 4.26
N SER A 90 -1.45 1.03 3.87
CA SER A 90 -2.29 0.06 3.15
C SER A 90 -3.24 -0.71 4.06
N LEU A 91 -2.91 -0.89 5.34
CA LEU A 91 -3.78 -1.58 6.29
C LEU A 91 -4.85 -0.69 6.92
N LEU A 92 -4.81 0.63 6.74
CA LEU A 92 -5.80 1.54 7.33
C LEU A 92 -7.24 1.18 6.91
N PRO A 93 -7.58 0.91 5.64
CA PRO A 93 -8.93 0.47 5.26
C PRO A 93 -9.34 -0.84 5.96
N TYR A 94 -8.45 -1.82 6.06
CA TYR A 94 -8.69 -3.09 6.76
C TYR A 94 -8.97 -2.86 8.25
N TYR A 95 -8.15 -2.05 8.89
CA TYR A 95 -8.31 -1.67 10.30
C TYR A 95 -9.65 -1.00 10.57
N LEU A 96 -10.04 -0.01 9.75
CA LEU A 96 -11.28 0.75 9.93
C LEU A 96 -12.53 -0.12 9.72
N ASN A 97 -12.48 -1.09 8.81
CA ASN A 97 -13.60 -1.96 8.46
C ASN A 97 -13.58 -3.31 9.20
N ASN A 98 -12.65 -3.54 10.11
CA ASN A 98 -12.48 -4.79 10.86
C ASN A 98 -12.30 -6.03 9.97
N VAL A 99 -11.66 -5.86 8.80
CA VAL A 99 -11.34 -6.96 7.89
C VAL A 99 -9.98 -7.55 8.28
N ASN A 100 -9.87 -8.89 8.31
CA ASN A 100 -8.65 -9.62 8.68
C ASN A 100 -8.04 -9.12 10.01
N SER A 101 -8.88 -8.86 11.01
CA SER A 101 -8.51 -8.11 12.23
C SER A 101 -7.37 -8.74 13.01
N ALA A 102 -7.27 -10.07 13.02
CA ALA A 102 -6.19 -10.79 13.72
C ALA A 102 -4.83 -10.53 13.06
N GLU A 103 -4.75 -10.68 11.74
CA GLU A 103 -3.54 -10.48 10.94
C GLU A 103 -3.13 -9.01 10.92
N VAL A 104 -4.10 -8.10 10.73
CA VAL A 104 -3.88 -6.66 10.80
C VAL A 104 -3.36 -6.26 12.17
N GLY A 105 -3.97 -6.77 13.25
CA GLY A 105 -3.51 -6.51 14.62
C GLY A 105 -2.09 -7.03 14.86
N ARG A 106 -1.77 -8.22 14.37
CA ARG A 106 -0.42 -8.80 14.46
C ARG A 106 0.62 -7.89 13.79
N ILE A 107 0.36 -7.42 12.58
CA ILE A 107 1.28 -6.53 11.85
C ILE A 107 1.41 -5.19 12.57
N LEU A 108 0.30 -4.55 12.95
CA LEU A 108 0.32 -3.23 13.62
C LEU A 108 1.08 -3.26 14.95
N ASN A 109 1.04 -4.37 15.69
CA ASN A 109 1.80 -4.55 16.92
C ASN A 109 3.33 -4.69 16.71
N GLN A 110 3.76 -5.02 15.49
CA GLN A 110 5.17 -5.17 15.12
C GLN A 110 5.77 -3.90 14.48
N ILE A 111 4.95 -2.88 14.22
CA ILE A 111 5.40 -1.63 13.58
C ILE A 111 6.29 -0.83 14.54
N ASP A 112 7.46 -0.43 14.04
CA ASP A 112 8.25 0.62 14.67
C ASP A 112 7.74 2.01 14.26
N TRP A 113 6.72 2.48 14.97
CA TRP A 113 6.08 3.77 14.72
C TRP A 113 7.06 4.95 14.72
N LYS A 114 8.08 4.88 15.56
CA LYS A 114 9.10 5.94 15.67
C LYS A 114 9.97 6.04 14.42
N SER A 115 10.38 4.91 13.88
CA SER A 115 11.20 4.85 12.66
C SER A 115 10.37 5.10 11.40
N ALA A 116 9.14 4.62 11.36
CA ALA A 116 8.25 4.79 10.22
C ALA A 116 7.85 6.26 9.96
N ARG A 117 7.70 7.08 11.01
CA ARG A 117 7.38 8.53 10.93
C ARG A 117 6.25 8.83 9.94
N SER A 118 5.13 8.10 10.06
CA SER A 118 4.02 8.23 9.12
C SER A 118 2.96 9.19 9.65
N ASP A 119 2.49 10.11 8.80
CA ASP A 119 1.34 10.99 9.10
C ASP A 119 0.05 10.20 9.34
N TYR A 120 -0.01 8.94 8.90
CA TYR A 120 -1.15 8.05 9.08
C TYR A 120 -1.26 7.49 10.50
N GLU A 121 -0.20 7.56 11.33
CA GLU A 121 -0.21 7.09 12.73
C GLU A 121 -1.38 7.67 13.53
N LYS A 122 -1.68 8.95 13.33
CA LYS A 122 -2.81 9.64 14.00
C LYS A 122 -4.16 8.94 13.80
N TYR A 123 -4.38 8.30 12.65
CA TYR A 123 -5.64 7.61 12.35
C TYR A 123 -5.79 6.29 13.13
N TYR A 124 -4.70 5.69 13.55
CA TYR A 124 -4.72 4.49 14.40
C TYR A 124 -4.88 4.84 15.89
N ARG A 125 -4.56 6.10 16.28
CA ARG A 125 -4.71 6.60 17.65
C ARG A 125 -6.09 7.20 17.94
N LEU A 126 -6.83 7.58 16.90
CA LEU A 126 -8.17 8.14 17.01
C LEU A 126 -9.24 7.05 17.02
N PRO A 127 -10.42 7.30 17.63
CA PRO A 127 -11.58 6.41 17.51
C PRO A 127 -11.94 6.18 16.03
N LYS A 128 -12.16 4.92 15.64
CA LYS A 128 -12.43 4.55 14.24
C LYS A 128 -13.56 5.36 13.61
N TRP A 129 -14.64 5.60 14.35
CA TRP A 129 -15.79 6.36 13.85
C TRP A 129 -15.42 7.79 13.44
N MET A 130 -14.52 8.46 14.17
CA MET A 130 -14.04 9.80 13.84
C MET A 130 -13.25 9.79 12.53
N VAL A 131 -12.38 8.80 12.36
CA VAL A 131 -11.57 8.64 11.15
C VAL A 131 -12.45 8.34 9.94
N ILE A 132 -13.47 7.49 10.10
CA ILE A 132 -14.44 7.18 9.04
C ILE A 132 -15.21 8.44 8.61
N ILE A 133 -15.70 9.23 9.58
CA ILE A 133 -16.38 10.50 9.30
C ILE A 133 -15.46 11.47 8.57
N TYR A 134 -14.22 11.61 9.03
CA TYR A 134 -13.23 12.47 8.39
C TYR A 134 -13.03 12.11 6.91
N PHE A 135 -12.82 10.83 6.60
CA PHE A 135 -12.65 10.40 5.20
C PHE A 135 -13.91 10.60 4.35
N LYS A 136 -15.11 10.39 4.91
CA LYS A 136 -16.37 10.69 4.20
C LYS A 136 -16.49 12.17 3.84
N ILE A 137 -16.18 13.07 4.78
CA ILE A 137 -16.20 14.52 4.54
C ILE A 137 -15.18 14.89 3.47
N MET A 138 -13.94 14.38 3.54
CA MET A 138 -12.90 14.66 2.54
C MET A 138 -13.28 14.18 1.14
N THR A 139 -13.94 13.03 1.04
CA THR A 139 -14.45 12.52 -0.24
C THR A 139 -15.54 13.43 -0.83
N LEU A 140 -16.48 13.90 0.00
CA LEU A 140 -17.52 14.84 -0.42
C LEU A 140 -16.92 16.17 -0.91
N LEU A 141 -15.98 16.72 -0.15
CA LEU A 141 -15.29 17.96 -0.54
C LEU A 141 -14.52 17.83 -1.85
N SER A 142 -13.87 16.69 -2.07
CA SER A 142 -13.16 16.43 -3.33
C SER A 142 -14.12 16.31 -4.52
N ALA A 143 -15.28 15.69 -4.33
CA ALA A 143 -16.32 15.59 -5.37
C ALA A 143 -16.91 16.96 -5.73
N VAL A 144 -17.13 17.82 -4.73
CA VAL A 144 -17.58 19.21 -4.95
C VAL A 144 -16.53 20.01 -5.72
N LYS A 145 -15.26 19.93 -5.32
CA LYS A 145 -14.16 20.58 -6.06
C LYS A 145 -14.13 20.12 -7.52
N LYS A 146 -14.22 18.83 -7.78
CA LYS A 146 -14.21 18.30 -9.15
C LYS A 146 -15.37 18.86 -9.99
N LYS A 147 -16.58 18.97 -9.42
CA LYS A 147 -17.73 19.59 -10.11
C LYS A 147 -17.50 21.07 -10.44
N ILE A 148 -16.95 21.85 -9.51
CA ILE A 148 -16.67 23.28 -9.72
C ILE A 148 -15.63 23.46 -10.84
N TYR A 149 -14.58 22.63 -10.89
CA TYR A 149 -13.56 22.71 -11.95
C TYR A 149 -14.12 22.33 -13.33
N LEU A 150 -15.02 21.34 -13.41
CA LEU A 150 -15.65 20.93 -14.67
C LEU A 150 -16.65 21.95 -15.22
N HIS A 151 -17.19 22.84 -14.39
CA HIS A 151 -18.13 23.90 -14.84
C HIS A 151 -17.42 25.22 -15.16
N ARG A 152 -16.10 25.32 -14.94
CA ARG A 152 -15.28 26.52 -15.24
C ARG A 152 -14.49 26.43 -16.55
N ASN A 153 -14.43 25.27 -17.15
CA ASN A 153 -13.84 25.01 -18.46
C ASN A 153 -14.92 24.60 -19.47
#